data_d8959e331291fa92884517137cb6d1ef
#
_entry.id   d8959e331291fa92884517137cb6d1ef
#
_cell.length_a   1.000
_cell.length_b   1.000
_cell.length_c   1.000
_cell.angle_alpha   90.00
_cell.angle_beta   90.00
_cell.angle_gamma   90.00
#
_symmetry.space_group_name_H-M   'P 1'
#
loop_
_entity.id
_entity.type
_entity.pdbx_description
1 polymer ?
#
loop_
_entity_poly.entity_id
_entity_poly.type
_entity_poly.pdbx_seq_one_letter_code
_entity_poly.pdbx_strand_id
1 'polypeptide(L)'
;MSSEKKSCRCGEEVPESELLARLDEVLQEYREKPGGLIPVLQMTQGMFGYLPEVAIKRISLGLNKPYSEVAGVVGFYSFFSTVPRGKHLIRVCLGTACYVRGGKRVLEAMKQNLGIDVAQTTKDRMFTLEVARCFGACGLAPTLTIDDRVYQRVKPNKLKEILNKYREEDINGKKGDGHDREN
;
A
#
# COMPACT_ATOMS: atom_id res chain seq x y z
N MET A 1 -27.06 12.84 19.18
CA MET A 1 -26.51 11.54 18.83
C MET A 1 -25.17 11.82 18.20
N SER A 2 -24.11 11.69 19.00
CA SER A 2 -22.75 12.17 18.70
C SER A 2 -21.98 11.12 17.95
N SER A 3 -21.56 11.46 16.74
CA SER A 3 -20.66 10.65 15.91
C SER A 3 -19.22 10.89 16.40
N GLU A 4 -18.70 9.97 17.20
CA GLU A 4 -17.29 9.96 17.58
C GLU A 4 -16.41 9.55 16.39
N LYS A 5 -15.74 10.51 15.81
CA LYS A 5 -14.63 10.30 14.89
C LYS A 5 -13.45 9.70 15.68
N LYS A 6 -13.27 8.38 15.62
CA LYS A 6 -12.03 7.74 16.10
C LYS A 6 -10.89 8.14 15.19
N SER A 7 -10.04 9.00 15.70
CA SER A 7 -8.75 9.41 15.15
C SER A 7 -7.82 8.19 15.05
N CYS A 8 -7.32 7.91 13.86
CA CYS A 8 -6.24 6.95 13.66
C CYS A 8 -4.96 7.47 14.32
N ARG A 9 -4.51 6.84 15.40
CA ARG A 9 -3.18 7.03 15.97
C ARG A 9 -2.18 6.23 15.13
N CYS A 10 -1.51 6.88 14.19
CA CYS A 10 -0.34 6.34 13.52
C CYS A 10 0.86 6.48 14.46
N GLY A 11 1.41 5.37 14.97
CA GLY A 11 2.69 5.41 15.68
C GLY A 11 2.98 4.38 16.78
N GLU A 12 2.04 3.49 17.11
CA GLU A 12 2.31 2.34 17.97
C GLU A 12 2.21 1.06 17.15
N GLU A 13 3.25 0.25 17.13
CA GLU A 13 3.19 -1.10 16.57
C GLU A 13 2.23 -1.90 17.46
N VAL A 14 0.98 -2.00 17.02
CA VAL A 14 -0.03 -2.81 17.67
C VAL A 14 0.43 -4.27 17.59
N PRO A 15 0.56 -4.99 18.70
CA PRO A 15 1.01 -6.38 18.68
C PRO A 15 0.06 -7.23 17.82
N GLU A 16 0.63 -8.16 17.06
CA GLU A 16 -0.11 -9.04 16.14
C GLU A 16 -1.30 -9.73 16.81
N SER A 17 -1.16 -10.07 18.10
CA SER A 17 -2.23 -10.66 18.91
C SER A 17 -3.46 -9.76 19.05
N GLU A 18 -3.26 -8.45 19.21
CA GLU A 18 -4.36 -7.48 19.32
C GLU A 18 -5.05 -7.29 17.96
N LEU A 19 -4.27 -7.26 16.87
CA LEU A 19 -4.82 -7.19 15.51
C LEU A 19 -5.66 -8.44 15.19
N LEU A 20 -5.21 -9.61 15.62
CA LEU A 20 -5.96 -10.85 15.46
C LEU A 20 -7.25 -10.88 16.29
N ALA A 21 -7.25 -10.30 17.49
CA ALA A 21 -8.46 -10.17 18.31
C ALA A 21 -9.48 -9.25 17.64
N ARG A 22 -9.04 -8.11 17.09
CA ARG A 22 -9.91 -7.20 16.31
C ARG A 22 -10.46 -7.88 15.05
N LEU A 23 -9.66 -8.72 14.41
CA LEU A 23 -10.13 -9.52 13.27
C LEU A 23 -11.25 -10.47 13.70
N ASP A 24 -11.15 -11.11 14.86
CA ASP A 24 -12.18 -12.00 15.36
C ASP A 24 -13.52 -11.27 15.61
N GLU A 25 -13.48 -10.03 16.12
CA GLU A 25 -14.68 -9.19 16.26
C GLU A 25 -15.34 -8.92 14.89
N VAL A 26 -14.54 -8.56 13.89
CA VAL A 26 -15.03 -8.35 12.52
C VAL A 26 -15.62 -9.64 11.95
N LEU A 27 -14.98 -10.78 12.17
CA LEU A 27 -15.47 -12.07 11.69
C LEU A 27 -16.82 -12.46 12.31
N GLN A 28 -17.04 -12.16 13.59
CA GLN A 28 -18.34 -12.38 14.24
C GLN A 28 -19.45 -11.54 13.59
N GLU A 29 -19.16 -10.28 13.26
CA GLU A 29 -20.13 -9.39 12.60
C GLU A 29 -20.50 -9.86 11.19
N TYR A 30 -19.53 -10.40 10.44
CA TYR A 30 -19.71 -10.78 9.03
C TYR A 30 -20.04 -12.26 8.80
N ARG A 31 -20.08 -13.08 9.84
CA ARG A 31 -20.30 -14.52 9.75
C ARG A 31 -21.59 -14.91 9.04
N GLU A 32 -22.66 -14.16 9.28
CA GLU A 32 -23.99 -14.43 8.72
C GLU A 32 -24.34 -13.53 7.53
N LYS A 33 -23.46 -12.57 7.19
CA LYS A 33 -23.71 -11.64 6.10
C LYS A 33 -23.27 -12.25 4.75
N PRO A 34 -24.19 -12.39 3.78
CA PRO A 34 -23.80 -12.84 2.45
C PRO A 34 -22.82 -11.86 1.81
N GLY A 35 -21.77 -12.38 1.15
CA GLY A 35 -20.77 -11.52 0.49
C GLY A 35 -19.74 -10.89 1.41
N GLY A 36 -19.66 -11.26 2.70
CA GLY A 36 -18.76 -10.66 3.69
C GLY A 36 -17.26 -10.86 3.45
N LEU A 37 -16.85 -11.74 2.53
CA LEU A 37 -15.44 -12.08 2.34
C LEU A 37 -14.58 -10.88 1.91
N ILE A 38 -14.98 -10.14 0.88
CA ILE A 38 -14.21 -9.01 0.36
C ILE A 38 -14.10 -7.87 1.39
N PRO A 39 -15.20 -7.42 2.03
CA PRO A 39 -15.11 -6.43 3.10
C PRO A 39 -14.18 -6.84 4.25
N VAL A 40 -14.26 -8.09 4.70
CA VAL A 40 -13.40 -8.61 5.77
C VAL A 40 -11.92 -8.59 5.34
N LEU A 41 -11.60 -9.02 4.12
CA LEU A 41 -10.24 -8.95 3.59
C LEU A 41 -9.73 -7.51 3.50
N GLN A 42 -10.57 -6.56 3.08
CA GLN A 42 -10.20 -5.13 3.02
C GLN A 42 -9.92 -4.56 4.41
N MET A 43 -10.79 -4.82 5.38
CA MET A 43 -10.59 -4.40 6.77
C MET A 43 -9.32 -5.02 7.36
N THR A 44 -9.10 -6.32 7.13
CA THR A 44 -7.90 -7.02 7.58
C THR A 44 -6.63 -6.40 6.99
N GLN A 45 -6.62 -6.15 5.68
CA GLN A 45 -5.48 -5.47 5.05
C GLN A 45 -5.28 -4.05 5.56
N GLY A 46 -6.36 -3.32 5.87
CA GLY A 46 -6.29 -2.00 6.51
C GLY A 46 -5.67 -2.04 7.91
N MET A 47 -5.92 -3.11 8.68
CA MET A 47 -5.37 -3.29 10.03
C MET A 47 -3.89 -3.74 10.03
N PHE A 48 -3.55 -4.71 9.18
CA PHE A 48 -2.20 -5.31 9.12
C PHE A 48 -1.28 -4.64 8.10
N GLY A 49 -1.81 -3.82 7.18
CA GLY A 49 -1.09 -3.29 6.03
C GLY A 49 -0.91 -4.30 4.88
N TYR A 50 -1.12 -5.58 5.14
CA TYR A 50 -1.07 -6.70 4.21
C TYR A 50 -1.92 -7.86 4.75
N LEU A 51 -2.05 -8.95 4.02
CA LEU A 51 -2.80 -10.14 4.45
C LEU A 51 -1.82 -11.27 4.83
N PRO A 52 -1.45 -11.41 6.12
CA PRO A 52 -0.61 -12.50 6.57
C PRO A 52 -1.36 -13.84 6.45
N GLU A 53 -0.62 -14.92 6.22
CA GLU A 53 -1.20 -16.26 6.06
C GLU A 53 -2.07 -16.67 7.27
N VAL A 54 -1.66 -16.28 8.47
CA VAL A 54 -2.41 -16.53 9.71
C VAL A 54 -3.79 -15.87 9.67
N ALA A 55 -3.87 -14.62 9.18
CA ALA A 55 -5.15 -13.92 9.06
C ALA A 55 -6.03 -14.56 7.96
N ILE A 56 -5.46 -14.96 6.82
CA ILE A 56 -6.20 -15.66 5.75
C ILE A 56 -6.81 -16.98 6.27
N LYS A 57 -6.05 -17.78 7.04
CA LYS A 57 -6.53 -18.99 7.67
C LYS A 57 -7.67 -18.70 8.65
N ARG A 58 -7.54 -17.66 9.46
CA ARG A 58 -8.54 -17.25 10.43
C ARG A 58 -9.83 -16.77 9.76
N ILE A 59 -9.75 -16.03 8.67
CA ILE A 59 -10.88 -15.60 7.84
C ILE A 59 -11.60 -16.83 7.24
N SER A 60 -10.86 -17.80 6.73
CA SER A 60 -11.40 -19.05 6.20
C SER A 60 -12.26 -19.77 7.24
N LEU A 61 -11.76 -19.93 8.46
CA LEU A 61 -12.46 -20.57 9.56
C LEU A 61 -13.66 -19.73 10.06
N GLY A 62 -13.46 -18.43 10.25
CA GLY A 62 -14.50 -17.54 10.79
C GLY A 62 -15.71 -17.37 9.87
N LEU A 63 -15.49 -17.31 8.56
CA LEU A 63 -16.57 -17.23 7.56
C LEU A 63 -17.05 -18.58 7.03
N ASN A 64 -16.54 -19.70 7.57
CA ASN A 64 -16.83 -21.06 7.13
C ASN A 64 -16.66 -21.24 5.60
N LYS A 65 -15.54 -20.73 5.05
CA LYS A 65 -15.19 -20.84 3.63
C LYS A 65 -13.91 -21.65 3.45
N PRO A 66 -13.80 -22.44 2.37
CA PRO A 66 -12.56 -23.15 2.06
C PRO A 66 -11.38 -22.17 1.93
N TYR A 67 -10.21 -22.54 2.47
CA TYR A 67 -9.00 -21.73 2.35
C TYR A 67 -8.66 -21.40 0.90
N SER A 68 -8.88 -22.34 -0.02
CA SER A 68 -8.66 -22.15 -1.46
C SER A 68 -9.53 -21.05 -2.07
N GLU A 69 -10.78 -20.89 -1.60
CA GLU A 69 -11.67 -19.79 -2.03
C GLU A 69 -11.12 -18.45 -1.57
N VAL A 70 -10.76 -18.35 -0.30
CA VAL A 70 -10.19 -17.11 0.27
C VAL A 70 -8.87 -16.74 -0.39
N ALA A 71 -7.96 -17.71 -0.53
CA ALA A 71 -6.66 -17.51 -1.20
C ALA A 71 -6.84 -17.16 -2.69
N GLY A 72 -7.82 -17.77 -3.36
CA GLY A 72 -8.15 -17.44 -4.75
C GLY A 72 -8.61 -16.00 -4.92
N VAL A 73 -9.47 -15.51 -4.02
CA VAL A 73 -9.90 -14.10 -4.01
C VAL A 73 -8.71 -13.15 -3.77
N VAL A 74 -7.85 -13.47 -2.79
CA VAL A 74 -6.65 -12.68 -2.50
C VAL A 74 -5.70 -12.63 -3.69
N GLY A 75 -5.49 -13.74 -4.40
CA GLY A 75 -4.64 -13.79 -5.58
C GLY A 75 -5.24 -13.14 -6.82
N PHE A 76 -6.58 -13.13 -6.95
CA PHE A 76 -7.27 -12.54 -8.10
C PHE A 76 -7.28 -11.01 -8.07
N TYR A 77 -7.53 -10.41 -6.92
CA TYR A 77 -7.59 -8.95 -6.79
C TYR A 77 -6.21 -8.35 -6.51
N SER A 78 -5.67 -7.56 -7.43
CA SER A 78 -4.38 -6.86 -7.29
C SER A 78 -4.34 -5.85 -6.13
N PHE A 79 -5.50 -5.50 -5.56
CA PHE A 79 -5.62 -4.69 -4.36
C PHE A 79 -5.03 -5.37 -3.14
N PHE A 80 -5.17 -6.70 -3.03
CA PHE A 80 -4.68 -7.47 -1.90
C PHE A 80 -3.19 -7.78 -2.03
N SER A 81 -2.48 -7.76 -0.90
CA SER A 81 -1.07 -8.11 -0.81
C SER A 81 -0.83 -9.08 0.34
N THR A 82 -0.15 -10.18 0.05
CA THR A 82 0.30 -11.15 1.07
C THR A 82 1.71 -10.84 1.59
N VAL A 83 2.39 -9.86 0.98
CA VAL A 83 3.73 -9.43 1.38
C VAL A 83 3.63 -8.11 2.14
N PRO A 84 4.36 -7.96 3.26
CA PRO A 84 4.40 -6.70 3.98
C PRO A 84 4.78 -5.55 3.06
N ARG A 85 3.94 -4.52 2.99
CA ARG A 85 4.23 -3.29 2.26
C ARG A 85 5.03 -2.34 3.15
N GLY A 86 5.88 -1.55 2.51
CA GLY A 86 6.52 -0.41 3.16
C GLY A 86 5.50 0.71 3.44
N LYS A 87 5.91 1.65 4.27
CA LYS A 87 5.11 2.82 4.65
C LYS A 87 4.70 3.65 3.43
N HIS A 88 5.60 3.77 2.45
CA HIS A 88 5.38 4.50 1.21
C HIS A 88 5.39 3.56 0.01
N LEU A 89 4.34 3.64 -0.79
CA LEU A 89 4.19 2.85 -2.01
C LEU A 89 4.58 3.66 -3.23
N ILE A 90 5.70 3.30 -3.84
CA ILE A 90 6.22 3.92 -5.06
C ILE A 90 5.72 3.13 -6.26
N ARG A 91 4.98 3.77 -7.16
CA ARG A 91 4.54 3.19 -8.43
C ARG A 91 5.13 3.94 -9.60
N VAL A 92 5.89 3.27 -10.45
CA VAL A 92 6.46 3.83 -11.67
C VAL A 92 5.60 3.46 -12.86
N CYS A 93 5.17 4.46 -13.62
CA CYS A 93 4.36 4.23 -14.83
C CYS A 93 5.24 3.72 -15.98
N LEU A 94 4.87 2.57 -16.54
CA LEU A 94 5.44 1.99 -17.75
C LEU A 94 4.44 1.92 -18.92
N GLY A 95 3.36 2.72 -18.88
CA GLY A 95 2.48 2.90 -20.03
C GLY A 95 3.28 3.46 -21.24
N THR A 96 2.77 3.26 -22.43
CA THR A 96 3.45 3.58 -23.70
C THR A 96 4.11 4.97 -23.73
N ALA A 97 3.37 6.01 -23.35
CA ALA A 97 3.89 7.38 -23.35
C ALA A 97 5.05 7.57 -22.32
N CYS A 98 4.92 6.97 -21.12
CA CYS A 98 5.97 7.02 -20.12
C CYS A 98 7.19 6.19 -20.53
N TYR A 99 6.96 5.01 -21.11
CA TYR A 99 8.03 4.14 -21.58
C TYR A 99 8.90 4.82 -22.64
N VAL A 100 8.27 5.40 -23.68
CA VAL A 100 8.97 6.12 -24.78
C VAL A 100 9.73 7.34 -24.25
N ARG A 101 9.17 8.04 -23.26
CA ARG A 101 9.81 9.21 -22.63
C ARG A 101 10.81 8.87 -21.52
N GLY A 102 11.22 7.61 -21.40
CA GLY A 102 12.28 7.17 -20.49
C GLY A 102 11.83 6.62 -19.15
N GLY A 103 10.56 6.21 -19.01
CA GLY A 103 10.02 5.55 -17.79
C GLY A 103 10.86 4.34 -17.34
N LYS A 104 11.39 3.57 -18.29
CA LYS A 104 12.32 2.46 -17.98
C LYS A 104 13.58 2.95 -17.26
N ARG A 105 14.17 4.07 -17.69
CA ARG A 105 15.35 4.66 -17.03
C ARG A 105 15.03 5.15 -15.62
N VAL A 106 13.82 5.68 -15.42
CA VAL A 106 13.34 6.08 -14.09
C VAL A 106 13.20 4.86 -13.19
N LEU A 107 12.63 3.75 -13.68
CA LEU A 107 12.51 2.51 -12.94
C LEU A 107 13.87 1.92 -12.53
N GLU A 108 14.81 1.82 -13.48
CA GLU A 108 16.15 1.29 -13.19
C GLU A 108 16.89 2.16 -12.16
N ALA A 109 16.81 3.48 -12.30
CA ALA A 109 17.40 4.38 -11.31
C ALA A 109 16.71 4.26 -9.93
N MET A 110 15.40 4.00 -9.89
CA MET A 110 14.68 3.77 -8.64
C MET A 110 15.16 2.47 -7.96
N LYS A 111 15.29 1.37 -8.71
CA LYS A 111 15.84 0.10 -8.20
C LYS A 111 17.23 0.30 -7.60
N GLN A 112 18.11 1.04 -8.29
CA GLN A 112 19.47 1.33 -7.81
C GLN A 112 19.46 2.17 -6.53
N ASN A 113 18.61 3.19 -6.45
CA ASN A 113 18.53 4.07 -5.27
C ASN A 113 17.95 3.38 -4.03
N LEU A 114 17.03 2.43 -4.21
CA LEU A 114 16.37 1.70 -3.14
C LEU A 114 17.08 0.37 -2.80
N GLY A 115 17.89 -0.16 -3.72
CA GLY A 115 18.54 -1.46 -3.56
C GLY A 115 17.55 -2.64 -3.57
N ILE A 116 16.40 -2.48 -4.21
CA ILE A 116 15.34 -3.50 -4.30
C ILE A 116 14.86 -3.65 -5.75
N ASP A 117 14.22 -4.78 -6.03
CA ASP A 117 13.56 -5.03 -7.32
C ASP A 117 12.06 -4.67 -7.27
N VAL A 118 11.39 -4.78 -8.42
CA VAL A 118 9.94 -4.57 -8.53
C VAL A 118 9.20 -5.58 -7.64
N ALA A 119 8.11 -5.14 -7.03
CA ALA A 119 7.31 -5.88 -6.06
C ALA A 119 8.06 -6.24 -4.76
N GLN A 120 9.15 -5.54 -4.45
CA GLN A 120 9.88 -5.70 -3.20
C GLN A 120 9.77 -4.47 -2.31
N THR A 121 9.98 -4.72 -1.01
CA THR A 121 10.01 -3.69 0.04
C THR A 121 11.43 -3.55 0.57
N THR A 122 11.86 -2.32 0.85
CA THR A 122 13.16 -2.04 1.46
C THR A 122 13.27 -2.70 2.85
N LYS A 123 14.49 -3.03 3.28
CA LYS A 123 14.73 -3.71 4.57
C LYS A 123 14.23 -2.89 5.77
N ASP A 124 14.25 -1.56 5.65
CA ASP A 124 13.75 -0.61 6.64
C ASP A 124 12.21 -0.48 6.61
N ARG A 125 11.52 -1.22 5.73
CA ARG A 125 10.07 -1.16 5.49
C ARG A 125 9.56 0.25 5.17
N MET A 126 10.42 1.14 4.69
CA MET A 126 10.00 2.49 4.29
C MET A 126 9.31 2.50 2.93
N PHE A 127 9.91 1.84 1.93
CA PHE A 127 9.45 1.93 0.55
C PHE A 127 9.13 0.55 -0.02
N THR A 128 8.02 0.48 -0.76
CA THR A 128 7.71 -0.64 -1.66
C THR A 128 7.73 -0.12 -3.08
N LEU A 129 8.38 -0.84 -4.00
CA LEU A 129 8.47 -0.46 -5.41
C LEU A 129 7.53 -1.33 -6.25
N GLU A 130 6.58 -0.69 -6.93
CA GLU A 130 5.66 -1.33 -7.87
C GLU A 130 5.74 -0.68 -9.26
N VAL A 131 5.28 -1.40 -10.26
CA VAL A 131 5.09 -0.88 -11.62
C VAL A 131 3.61 -0.73 -11.90
N ALA A 132 3.23 0.45 -12.41
CA ALA A 132 1.87 0.67 -12.88
C ALA A 132 1.82 0.68 -14.42
N ARG A 133 0.73 0.15 -14.97
CA ARG A 133 0.50 0.14 -16.43
C ARG A 133 0.26 1.54 -16.97
N CYS A 134 -0.63 2.31 -16.34
CA CYS A 134 -0.93 3.70 -16.71
C CYS A 134 -1.72 4.40 -15.60
N PHE A 135 -1.38 5.66 -15.33
CA PHE A 135 -2.14 6.53 -14.41
C PHE A 135 -3.11 7.47 -15.14
N GLY A 136 -3.18 7.42 -16.47
CA GLY A 136 -3.96 8.37 -17.26
C GLY A 136 -3.27 9.73 -17.51
N ALA A 137 -2.14 10.00 -16.85
CA ALA A 137 -1.40 11.28 -16.90
C ALA A 137 -0.35 11.34 -18.02
N CYS A 138 -0.69 10.93 -19.25
CA CYS A 138 0.27 10.77 -20.34
C CYS A 138 0.94 12.09 -20.78
N GLY A 139 0.28 13.23 -20.62
CA GLY A 139 0.87 14.55 -20.90
C GLY A 139 2.01 14.93 -19.94
N LEU A 140 2.04 14.32 -18.78
CA LEU A 140 3.03 14.56 -17.71
C LEU A 140 4.19 13.56 -17.71
N ALA A 141 4.24 12.66 -18.70
CA ALA A 141 5.21 11.57 -18.79
C ALA A 141 6.67 12.06 -18.84
N PRO A 142 7.63 11.31 -18.27
CA PRO A 142 7.43 10.10 -17.45
C PRO A 142 6.93 10.43 -16.04
N THR A 143 6.01 9.60 -15.51
CA THR A 143 5.36 9.83 -14.22
C THR A 143 5.63 8.68 -13.25
N LEU A 144 5.66 9.00 -11.98
CA LEU A 144 5.59 8.05 -10.88
C LEU A 144 4.64 8.59 -9.80
N THR A 145 4.12 7.71 -8.97
CA THR A 145 3.39 8.12 -7.77
C THR A 145 4.11 7.60 -6.54
N ILE A 146 4.06 8.37 -5.46
CA ILE A 146 4.42 7.92 -4.12
C ILE A 146 3.17 8.16 -3.28
N ASP A 147 2.57 7.07 -2.81
CA ASP A 147 1.25 7.06 -2.21
C ASP A 147 0.22 7.72 -3.15
N ASP A 148 -0.38 8.85 -2.75
CA ASP A 148 -1.36 9.61 -3.54
C ASP A 148 -0.73 10.79 -4.31
N ARG A 149 0.56 11.08 -4.11
CA ARG A 149 1.24 12.21 -4.77
C ARG A 149 1.78 11.78 -6.13
N VAL A 150 1.41 12.53 -7.18
CA VAL A 150 1.87 12.30 -8.56
C VAL A 150 3.07 13.19 -8.89
N TYR A 151 4.17 12.57 -9.30
CA TYR A 151 5.38 13.25 -9.76
C TYR A 151 5.43 13.21 -11.29
N GLN A 152 5.56 14.38 -11.89
CA GLN A 152 5.55 14.57 -13.34
C GLN A 152 6.96 14.82 -13.89
N ARG A 153 7.17 14.44 -15.17
CA ARG A 153 8.42 14.68 -15.92
C ARG A 153 9.66 14.28 -15.12
N VAL A 154 9.56 13.15 -14.45
CA VAL A 154 10.58 12.68 -13.50
C VAL A 154 11.86 12.34 -14.24
N LYS A 155 12.97 12.91 -13.76
CA LYS A 155 14.32 12.61 -14.23
C LYS A 155 15.05 11.72 -13.21
N PRO A 156 15.89 10.76 -13.66
CA PRO A 156 16.65 9.90 -12.75
C PRO A 156 17.43 10.64 -11.67
N ASN A 157 17.97 11.82 -12.01
CA ASN A 157 18.79 12.62 -11.09
C ASN A 157 18.00 13.19 -9.90
N LYS A 158 16.69 13.42 -10.05
CA LYS A 158 15.82 13.97 -9.00
C LYS A 158 15.28 12.91 -8.04
N LEU A 159 15.45 11.64 -8.33
CA LEU A 159 14.88 10.56 -7.52
C LEU A 159 15.45 10.52 -6.11
N LYS A 160 16.76 10.76 -5.95
CA LYS A 160 17.39 10.79 -4.62
C LYS A 160 16.82 11.90 -3.75
N GLU A 161 16.61 13.08 -4.33
CA GLU A 161 16.04 14.23 -3.64
C GLU A 161 14.60 13.93 -3.17
N ILE A 162 13.78 13.35 -4.06
CA ILE A 162 12.41 12.95 -3.75
C ILE A 162 12.41 11.92 -2.61
N LEU A 163 13.24 10.88 -2.67
CA LEU A 163 13.31 9.85 -1.65
C LEU A 163 13.79 10.38 -0.29
N ASN A 164 14.78 11.27 -0.31
CA ASN A 164 15.31 11.89 0.91
C ASN A 164 14.23 12.72 1.61
N LYS A 165 13.41 13.45 0.85
CA LYS A 165 12.30 14.22 1.41
C LYS A 165 11.36 13.34 2.24
N TYR A 166 10.98 12.14 1.73
CA TYR A 166 10.15 11.20 2.48
C TYR A 166 10.86 10.63 3.70
N ARG A 167 12.18 10.38 3.61
CA ARG A 167 12.96 9.93 4.77
C ARG A 167 13.03 11.00 5.85
N GLU A 168 13.18 12.27 5.47
CA GLU A 168 13.21 13.41 6.40
C GLU A 168 11.82 13.69 6.99
N GLU A 169 10.76 13.62 6.18
CA GLU A 169 9.37 13.75 6.66
C GLU A 169 9.04 12.68 7.69
N ASP A 170 9.53 11.45 7.53
CA ASP A 170 9.34 10.36 8.50
C ASP A 170 10.14 10.56 9.79
N ILE A 171 11.35 11.06 9.70
CA ILE A 171 12.17 11.39 10.88
C ILE A 171 11.54 12.56 11.65
N ASN A 172 11.01 13.55 10.94
CA ASN A 172 10.36 14.73 11.52
C ASN A 172 8.84 14.56 11.75
N GLY A 173 8.22 13.51 11.22
CA GLY A 173 6.77 13.26 11.15
C GLY A 173 6.09 12.93 12.47
N LYS A 174 6.68 13.31 13.61
CA LYS A 174 5.96 13.48 14.89
C LYS A 174 5.24 14.83 15.02
N LYS A 175 5.19 15.69 13.98
CA LYS A 175 4.46 16.96 14.00
C LYS A 175 3.81 17.26 12.65
N GLY A 176 2.46 17.33 12.64
CA GLY A 176 1.70 18.21 11.78
C GLY A 176 1.05 17.62 10.54
N ASP A 177 -0.21 17.21 10.68
CA ASP A 177 -1.21 17.30 9.61
C ASP A 177 -1.28 18.75 9.11
N GLY A 178 -0.93 18.97 7.87
CA GLY A 178 -1.10 20.23 7.16
C GLY A 178 -1.64 19.94 5.76
N HIS A 179 -2.95 20.08 5.66
CA HIS A 179 -3.71 20.03 4.43
C HIS A 179 -3.44 21.31 3.65
N ASP A 180 -2.60 21.27 2.63
CA ASP A 180 -2.50 22.33 1.64
C ASP A 180 -3.08 21.87 0.31
N ARG A 181 -4.34 22.25 0.13
CA ARG A 181 -4.94 22.40 -1.20
C ARG A 181 -4.55 23.78 -1.69
N GLU A 182 -3.69 23.85 -2.68
CA GLU A 182 -3.57 25.06 -3.50
C GLU A 182 -3.60 24.68 -4.98
N ASN A 183 -4.58 25.29 -5.64
CA ASN A 183 -4.88 25.58 -7.05
C ASN A 183 -4.04 24.95 -8.16
#